data_87d1af193fa3428a271ddb3769367cae
#
_entry.id   87d1af193fa3428a271ddb3769367cae
#
_cell.length_a   1.000
_cell.length_b   1.000
_cell.length_c   1.000
_cell.angle_alpha   90.00
_cell.angle_beta   90.00
_cell.angle_gamma   90.00
#
_symmetry.space_group_name_H-M   'P 1'
#
loop_
_entity.id
_entity.type
_entity.pdbx_description
1 polymer ?
#
loop_
_entity_poly.entity_id
_entity_poly.type
_entity_poly.pdbx_seq_one_letter_code
_entity_poly.pdbx_strand_id
1 'polypeptide(L)'
;MRLQTLADPDNPAVSDYRHLTDVALRTATEPASGIYLAESLRVFERALNAGHRPLSVLTTPRWSDAVMALGEKFPGATKDLPVYVEDAGMIESITGFNVHRGTLASMARPH
;
A
#
# COMPACT_ATOMS: atom_id res chain seq x y z
N MET A 1 4.52 9.11 -9.21
CA MET A 1 3.69 7.89 -9.03
C MET A 1 3.34 7.28 -10.39
N ARG A 2 3.34 5.99 -10.45
CA ARG A 2 3.02 5.24 -11.68
C ARG A 2 1.80 4.38 -11.43
N LEU A 3 0.67 4.71 -12.06
CA LEU A 3 -0.55 3.92 -11.96
C LEU A 3 -0.39 2.63 -12.76
N GLN A 4 -0.75 1.52 -12.15
CA GLN A 4 -0.65 0.20 -12.76
C GLN A 4 -1.89 -0.62 -12.41
N THR A 5 -2.18 -1.63 -13.22
CA THR A 5 -3.22 -2.61 -12.93
C THR A 5 -2.57 -3.98 -12.77
N LEU A 6 -3.26 -4.87 -12.07
CA LEU A 6 -2.80 -6.24 -11.85
C LEU A 6 -3.69 -7.18 -12.66
N ALA A 7 -3.07 -8.11 -13.36
CA ALA A 7 -3.83 -9.15 -14.07
C ALA A 7 -4.22 -10.28 -13.12
N ASP A 8 -3.49 -10.45 -12.01
CA ASP A 8 -3.61 -11.61 -11.15
C ASP A 8 -3.35 -11.20 -9.70
N PRO A 9 -4.24 -11.58 -8.75
CA PRO A 9 -3.99 -11.28 -7.32
C PRO A 9 -2.73 -11.96 -6.76
N ASP A 10 -2.22 -12.99 -7.46
CA ASP A 10 -0.99 -13.68 -7.07
C ASP A 10 0.28 -13.01 -7.59
N ASN A 11 0.17 -11.85 -8.24
CA ASN A 11 1.32 -11.12 -8.76
C ASN A 11 2.32 -10.83 -7.62
N PRO A 12 3.61 -11.21 -7.77
CA PRO A 12 4.61 -10.96 -6.73
C PRO A 12 4.75 -9.48 -6.32
N ALA A 13 4.38 -8.55 -7.20
CA ALA A 13 4.46 -7.12 -6.89
C ALA A 13 3.60 -6.70 -5.70
N VAL A 14 2.56 -7.48 -5.37
CA VAL A 14 1.67 -7.19 -4.23
C VAL A 14 1.84 -8.19 -3.09
N SER A 15 2.97 -8.90 -3.04
CA SER A 15 3.22 -9.88 -1.99
C SER A 15 3.18 -9.28 -0.59
N ASP A 16 3.54 -8.01 -0.43
CA ASP A 16 3.52 -7.31 0.85
C ASP A 16 2.12 -7.20 1.45
N TYR A 17 1.07 -7.32 0.62
CA TYR A 17 -0.31 -7.15 1.05
C TYR A 17 -1.04 -8.46 1.29
N ARG A 18 -0.40 -9.59 1.03
CA ARG A 18 -1.06 -10.90 1.12
C ARG A 18 -1.22 -11.37 2.56
N HIS A 19 -2.31 -12.07 2.80
CA HIS A 19 -2.57 -12.77 4.06
C HIS A 19 -2.54 -11.87 5.28
N LEU A 20 -3.04 -10.65 5.14
CA LEU A 20 -3.06 -9.68 6.24
C LEU A 20 -4.05 -10.05 7.35
N THR A 21 -4.94 -11.03 7.09
CA THR A 21 -5.86 -11.52 8.10
C THR A 21 -5.16 -12.31 9.20
N ASP A 22 -3.98 -12.84 8.92
CA ASP A 22 -3.20 -13.56 9.92
C ASP A 22 -2.35 -12.56 10.71
N VAL A 23 -2.92 -12.06 11.79
CA VAL A 23 -2.26 -11.05 12.63
C VAL A 23 -0.93 -11.56 13.21
N ALA A 24 -0.88 -12.84 13.61
CA ALA A 24 0.33 -13.41 14.17
C ALA A 24 1.44 -13.47 13.14
N LEU A 25 1.12 -13.92 11.92
CA LEU A 25 2.09 -13.98 10.83
C LEU A 25 2.56 -12.58 10.44
N ARG A 26 1.63 -11.64 10.34
CA ARG A 26 1.95 -10.27 9.99
C ARG A 26 2.89 -9.64 11.02
N THR A 27 2.60 -9.84 12.30
CA THR A 27 3.40 -9.31 13.40
C THR A 27 4.82 -9.90 13.38
N ALA A 28 4.94 -11.18 13.06
CA ALA A 28 6.25 -11.84 12.98
C ALA A 28 7.04 -11.41 11.73
N THR A 29 6.34 -11.22 10.61
CA THR A 29 6.98 -10.97 9.32
C THR A 29 7.41 -9.52 9.14
N GLU A 30 6.59 -8.56 9.54
CA GLU A 30 6.89 -7.14 9.35
C GLU A 30 8.22 -6.70 9.96
N PRO A 31 8.53 -7.04 11.22
CA PRO A 31 9.84 -6.67 11.77
C PRO A 31 11.01 -7.28 11.03
N ALA A 32 10.87 -8.54 10.57
CA ALA A 32 11.94 -9.23 9.86
C ALA A 32 12.16 -8.67 8.46
N SER A 33 11.09 -8.26 7.77
CA SER A 33 11.15 -7.76 6.41
C SER A 33 11.60 -6.29 6.32
N GLY A 34 11.53 -5.55 7.42
CA GLY A 34 11.85 -4.13 7.41
C GLY A 34 10.77 -3.26 6.77
N ILE A 35 9.56 -3.76 6.65
CA ILE A 35 8.42 -3.01 6.11
C ILE A 35 7.27 -2.96 7.11
N TYR A 36 6.36 -2.02 6.89
CA TYR A 36 5.07 -1.99 7.58
C TYR A 36 4.01 -1.47 6.60
N LEU A 37 2.74 -1.67 6.95
CA LEU A 37 1.62 -1.26 6.11
C LEU A 37 0.89 -0.07 6.72
N ALA A 38 0.69 0.95 5.90
CA ALA A 38 -0.18 2.07 6.24
C ALA A 38 -1.58 1.72 5.72
N GLU A 39 -2.55 1.58 6.61
CA GLU A 39 -3.87 1.02 6.29
C GLU A 39 -4.94 2.07 5.99
N SER A 40 -4.56 3.27 5.58
CA SER A 40 -5.48 4.30 5.11
C SER A 40 -4.67 5.43 4.46
N LEU A 41 -5.37 6.26 3.68
CA LEU A 41 -4.74 7.45 3.10
C LEU A 41 -4.16 8.36 4.18
N ARG A 42 -4.87 8.50 5.30
CA ARG A 42 -4.43 9.35 6.41
C ARG A 42 -3.14 8.83 7.05
N VAL A 43 -3.05 7.52 7.27
CA VAL A 43 -1.84 6.90 7.83
C VAL A 43 -0.69 7.01 6.84
N PHE A 44 -0.97 6.84 5.55
CA PHE A 44 0.02 7.02 4.50
C PHE A 44 0.57 8.46 4.51
N GLU A 45 -0.31 9.45 4.62
CA GLU A 45 0.12 10.85 4.70
C GLU A 45 1.01 11.11 5.91
N ARG A 46 0.64 10.56 7.07
CA ARG A 46 1.46 10.69 8.29
C ARG A 46 2.85 10.08 8.09
N ALA A 47 2.91 8.93 7.45
CA ALA A 47 4.18 8.26 7.16
C ALA A 47 5.07 9.12 6.26
N LEU A 48 4.48 9.72 5.22
CA LEU A 48 5.22 10.60 4.32
C LEU A 48 5.72 11.85 5.04
N ASN A 49 4.89 12.44 5.91
CA ASN A 49 5.29 13.60 6.71
C ASN A 49 6.42 13.27 7.67
N ALA A 50 6.50 12.03 8.14
CA ALA A 50 7.57 11.57 9.02
C ALA A 50 8.86 11.24 8.27
N GLY A 51 8.85 11.34 6.94
CA GLY A 51 10.02 11.05 6.12
C GLY A 51 10.22 9.57 5.81
N HIS A 52 9.20 8.74 6.05
CA HIS A 52 9.29 7.32 5.73
C HIS A 52 9.19 7.10 4.22
N ARG A 53 9.90 6.10 3.72
CA ARG A 53 9.96 5.82 2.29
C ARG A 53 8.84 4.89 1.86
N PRO A 54 7.97 5.30 0.92
CA PRO A 54 6.95 4.39 0.38
C PRO A 54 7.56 3.43 -0.63
N LEU A 55 7.05 2.20 -0.66
CA LEU A 55 7.48 1.14 -1.58
C LEU A 55 6.45 0.87 -2.65
N SER A 56 5.16 0.90 -2.32
CA SER A 56 4.05 0.74 -3.25
C SER A 56 2.76 1.17 -2.58
N VAL A 57 1.71 1.35 -3.40
CA VAL A 57 0.36 1.62 -2.91
C VAL A 57 -0.60 0.66 -3.61
N LEU A 58 -1.59 0.17 -2.87
CA LEU A 58 -2.70 -0.63 -3.40
C LEU A 58 -3.99 0.07 -3.05
N THR A 59 -4.78 0.47 -4.05
CA THR A 59 -5.96 1.29 -3.82
C THR A 59 -7.06 0.98 -4.84
N THR A 60 -8.25 1.53 -4.62
CA THR A 60 -9.39 1.39 -5.53
C THR A 60 -9.48 2.60 -6.45
N PRO A 61 -10.22 2.50 -7.58
CA PRO A 61 -10.43 3.66 -8.45
C PRO A 61 -11.05 4.86 -7.72
N ARG A 62 -11.90 4.59 -6.73
CA ARG A 62 -12.53 5.64 -5.94
C ARG A 62 -11.50 6.51 -5.21
N TRP A 63 -10.40 5.91 -4.76
CA TRP A 63 -9.40 6.59 -3.95
C TRP A 63 -8.14 6.97 -4.73
N SER A 64 -8.01 6.51 -5.98
CA SER A 64 -6.78 6.73 -6.75
C SER A 64 -6.45 8.21 -6.94
N ASP A 65 -7.46 9.05 -7.20
CA ASP A 65 -7.20 10.48 -7.38
C ASP A 65 -6.69 11.13 -6.10
N ALA A 66 -7.22 10.73 -4.94
CA ALA A 66 -6.76 11.24 -3.65
C ALA A 66 -5.33 10.79 -3.36
N VAL A 67 -4.98 9.55 -3.74
CA VAL A 67 -3.61 9.06 -3.61
C VAL A 67 -2.67 9.88 -4.48
N MET A 68 -3.04 10.13 -5.72
CA MET A 68 -2.20 10.93 -6.62
C MET A 68 -2.04 12.36 -6.14
N ALA A 69 -3.11 12.98 -5.62
CA ALA A 69 -3.04 14.32 -5.06
C ALA A 69 -2.10 14.38 -3.86
N LEU A 70 -2.15 13.36 -3.01
CA LEU A 70 -1.23 13.27 -1.87
C LEU A 70 0.22 13.15 -2.34
N GLY A 71 0.45 12.32 -3.37
CA GLY A 71 1.79 12.14 -3.92
C GLY A 71 2.41 13.43 -4.44
N GLU A 72 1.60 14.33 -4.98
CA GLU A 72 2.07 15.62 -5.48
C GLU A 72 2.67 16.50 -4.38
N LYS A 73 2.27 16.28 -3.12
CA LYS A 73 2.83 17.01 -1.98
C LYS A 73 4.22 16.49 -1.57
N PHE A 74 4.58 15.31 -2.03
CA PHE A 74 5.85 14.66 -1.68
C PHE A 74 6.54 14.15 -2.94
N PRO A 75 6.87 15.05 -3.89
CA PRO A 75 7.33 14.61 -5.22
C PRO A 75 8.62 13.76 -5.18
N GLY A 76 9.53 14.05 -4.25
CA GLY A 76 10.75 13.26 -4.14
C GLY A 76 10.51 11.85 -3.65
N ALA A 77 9.68 11.71 -2.61
CA ALA A 77 9.41 10.41 -1.99
C ALA A 77 8.55 9.50 -2.88
N THR A 78 7.69 10.09 -3.72
CA THR A 78 6.74 9.33 -4.53
C THR A 78 7.15 9.22 -6.00
N LYS A 79 8.33 9.72 -6.36
CA LYS A 79 8.83 9.58 -7.73
C LYS A 79 8.92 8.10 -8.07
N ASP A 80 8.34 7.71 -9.20
CA ASP A 80 8.33 6.33 -9.70
C ASP A 80 7.65 5.32 -8.76
N LEU A 81 6.91 5.80 -7.75
CA LEU A 81 6.19 4.93 -6.82
C LEU A 81 5.08 4.17 -7.57
N PRO A 82 5.09 2.82 -7.55
CA PRO A 82 4.02 2.08 -8.18
C PRO A 82 2.73 2.17 -7.36
N VAL A 83 1.63 2.48 -8.03
CA VAL A 83 0.30 2.56 -7.44
C VAL A 83 -0.59 1.58 -8.19
N TYR A 84 -0.97 0.50 -7.51
CA TYR A 84 -1.80 -0.55 -8.09
C TYR A 84 -3.26 -0.20 -7.82
N VAL A 85 -4.03 0.00 -8.90
CA VAL A 85 -5.44 0.39 -8.81
C VAL A 85 -6.30 -0.79 -9.23
N GLU A 86 -7.05 -1.36 -8.28
CA GLU A 86 -7.89 -2.52 -8.50
C GLU A 86 -9.22 -2.34 -7.78
N ASP A 87 -10.25 -3.10 -8.18
CA ASP A 87 -11.53 -3.02 -7.49
C ASP A 87 -11.43 -3.66 -6.09
N ALA A 88 -12.44 -3.41 -5.27
CA ALA A 88 -12.48 -3.88 -3.90
C ALA A 88 -12.42 -5.42 -3.80
N GLY A 89 -13.03 -6.12 -4.76
CA GLY A 89 -13.00 -7.59 -4.79
C GLY A 89 -11.60 -8.13 -5.02
N MET A 90 -10.86 -7.52 -5.95
CA MET A 90 -9.47 -7.91 -6.21
C MET A 90 -8.60 -7.65 -4.98
N ILE A 91 -8.76 -6.49 -4.35
CA ILE A 91 -8.00 -6.15 -3.14
C ILE A 91 -8.31 -7.13 -2.01
N GLU A 92 -9.58 -7.50 -1.83
CA GLU A 92 -9.98 -8.50 -0.84
C GLU A 92 -9.35 -9.85 -1.13
N SER A 93 -9.26 -10.25 -2.40
CA SER A 93 -8.59 -11.49 -2.81
C SER A 93 -7.10 -11.47 -2.45
N ILE A 94 -6.45 -10.32 -2.58
CA ILE A 94 -5.03 -10.18 -2.24
C ILE A 94 -4.82 -10.21 -0.74
N THR A 95 -5.56 -9.39 0.00
CA THR A 95 -5.33 -9.16 1.42
C THR A 95 -5.99 -10.20 2.31
N GLY A 96 -7.04 -10.82 1.84
CA GLY A 96 -7.83 -11.78 2.60
C GLY A 96 -8.92 -11.14 3.46
N PHE A 97 -9.10 -9.83 3.40
CA PHE A 97 -10.15 -9.14 4.15
C PHE A 97 -10.66 -7.91 3.40
N ASN A 98 -11.80 -7.38 3.83
CA ASN A 98 -12.36 -6.18 3.23
C ASN A 98 -11.64 -4.94 3.74
N VAL A 99 -10.98 -4.22 2.83
CA VAL A 99 -10.25 -3.00 3.16
C VAL A 99 -11.23 -1.82 3.12
N HIS A 100 -11.82 -1.50 4.25
CA HIS A 100 -12.88 -0.48 4.34
C HIS A 100 -12.43 0.91 3.90
N ARG A 101 -11.16 1.24 4.09
CA ARG A 101 -10.64 2.57 3.78
C ARG A 101 -10.05 2.67 2.38
N GLY A 102 -10.10 1.59 1.62
CA GLY A 102 -9.78 1.57 0.20
C GLY A 102 -8.34 1.85 -0.20
N THR A 103 -7.42 2.01 0.75
CA THR A 103 -6.02 2.33 0.45
C THR A 103 -5.08 1.63 1.42
N LEU A 104 -4.07 0.98 0.86
CA LEU A 104 -2.96 0.39 1.61
C LEU A 104 -1.65 0.87 0.99
N ALA A 105 -0.67 1.15 1.82
CA ALA A 105 0.67 1.50 1.35
C ALA A 105 1.71 0.66 2.08
N SER A 106 2.64 0.08 1.32
CA SER A 106 3.79 -0.61 1.88
C SER A 106 4.89 0.41 2.09
N MET A 107 5.39 0.51 3.32
CA MET A 107 6.38 1.50 3.72
C MET A 107 7.63 0.82 4.25
N ALA A 108 8.81 1.37 3.90
CA ALA A 108 10.06 0.90 4.49
C ALA A 108 10.15 1.41 5.93
N ARG A 109 10.52 0.52 6.87
CA ARG A 109 10.77 0.93 8.25
C ARG A 109 12.02 1.80 8.28
N PRO A 110 12.01 2.92 9.02
CA PRO A 110 13.21 3.72 9.21
C PRO A 110 14.21 2.95 10.08
N HIS A 111 15.49 3.17 9.79
CA HIS A 111 16.58 2.56 10.55
C HIS A 111 16.98 3.40 11.74
#